data_83829d4b4399207822027d2a68a23876
#
_entry.id   83829d4b4399207822027d2a68a23876
#
_cell.length_a   1.000
_cell.length_b   1.000
_cell.length_c   1.000
_cell.angle_alpha   90.00
_cell.angle_beta   90.00
_cell.angle_gamma   90.00
#
_symmetry.space_group_name_H-M   'P 1'
#
loop_
_entity.id
_entity.type
_entity.pdbx_description
1 polymer ?
#
loop_
_entity_poly.entity_id
_entity_poly.type
_entity_poly.pdbx_seq_one_letter_code
_entity_poly.pdbx_strand_id
1 'polypeptide(L)'
;MNVEEKISLVQRPPTEEVVTVNELKTLFETKSSPRHYIGLEISGKLHLGSLILTGFKINDFIKAGIQSHVFLADWHTYINNKLNNDWDLISEISRYYEKAFTFFCPGVNVIFGTRLYEEADDYWKNFVLFSKQITLARTLRSLTIMGRTEKDALDFSQLLYPSMQSVDIKALDLDIVHAGTDQRKIHMLVREVFPRLNWKTPVSVHHHLLPGLSEPAAAQISQPPPSSSSSSSSAAGVMYEPLSSVSNTEKNFDSKVFSKMSKSNPSSSILVHDSEQDIYHKINKSYCPLGTSNDNPVLEIIKYIIFHQYDELIVERPSKYGGNVSYRSYDEIKKDYEQNKIHPKDLKLTTSKYLNEIISPIRDYLHNKLPDSML
;
A
#
# COMPACT_ATOMS: atom_id res chain seq x y z
N MET A 1 9.52 -23.84 -12.79
CA MET A 1 8.35 -22.99 -13.04
C MET A 1 8.49 -22.40 -14.43
N ASN A 2 7.47 -22.53 -15.26
CA ASN A 2 7.42 -21.97 -16.62
C ASN A 2 7.06 -20.46 -16.57
N VAL A 3 7.10 -19.77 -17.73
CA VAL A 3 6.87 -18.32 -17.82
C VAL A 3 5.45 -17.94 -17.40
N GLU A 4 4.45 -18.71 -17.81
CA GLU A 4 3.04 -18.43 -17.48
C GLU A 4 2.75 -18.59 -15.98
N GLU A 5 3.36 -19.58 -15.34
CA GLU A 5 3.26 -19.74 -13.87
C GLU A 5 3.91 -18.57 -13.12
N LYS A 6 5.04 -18.05 -13.61
CA LYS A 6 5.68 -16.85 -13.04
C LYS A 6 4.81 -15.61 -13.19
N ILE A 7 4.23 -15.41 -14.38
CA ILE A 7 3.30 -14.31 -14.66
C ILE A 7 2.08 -14.39 -13.73
N SER A 8 1.50 -15.59 -13.56
CA SER A 8 0.37 -15.83 -12.66
C SER A 8 0.67 -15.41 -11.22
N LEU A 9 1.88 -15.71 -10.71
CA LEU A 9 2.31 -15.27 -9.38
C LEU A 9 2.42 -13.74 -9.28
N VAL A 10 2.98 -13.08 -10.29
CA VAL A 10 3.07 -11.61 -10.33
C VAL A 10 1.69 -10.98 -10.37
N GLN A 11 0.76 -11.53 -11.16
CA GLN A 11 -0.61 -11.03 -11.33
C GLN A 11 -1.56 -11.45 -10.20
N ARG A 12 -1.16 -12.41 -9.34
CA ARG A 12 -2.01 -12.87 -8.24
C ARG A 12 -2.44 -11.68 -7.36
N PRO A 13 -3.71 -11.60 -6.94
CA PRO A 13 -4.13 -10.61 -5.96
C PRO A 13 -3.20 -10.58 -4.73
N PRO A 14 -2.86 -9.42 -4.19
CA PRO A 14 -3.48 -8.10 -4.39
C PRO A 14 -2.97 -7.28 -5.59
N THR A 15 -2.27 -7.83 -6.58
CA THR A 15 -1.93 -7.08 -7.79
C THR A 15 -3.20 -6.62 -8.53
N GLU A 16 -3.29 -5.32 -8.82
CA GLU A 16 -4.36 -4.71 -9.60
C GLU A 16 -3.92 -4.40 -11.04
N GLU A 17 -2.64 -4.07 -11.23
CA GLU A 17 -2.13 -3.62 -12.53
C GLU A 17 -0.70 -4.09 -12.79
N VAL A 18 -0.43 -4.52 -14.02
CA VAL A 18 0.92 -4.75 -14.55
C VAL A 18 1.09 -3.95 -15.84
N VAL A 19 2.06 -3.06 -15.88
CA VAL A 19 2.34 -2.20 -17.06
C VAL A 19 3.73 -2.56 -17.61
N THR A 20 3.80 -3.46 -18.60
CA THR A 20 2.73 -4.23 -19.24
C THR A 20 2.98 -5.73 -19.05
N VAL A 21 1.93 -6.58 -19.21
CA VAL A 21 2.06 -8.04 -19.13
C VAL A 21 2.97 -8.59 -20.24
N ASN A 22 2.94 -8.00 -21.44
CA ASN A 22 3.81 -8.42 -22.53
C ASN A 22 5.29 -8.13 -22.24
N GLU A 23 5.61 -6.98 -21.65
CA GLU A 23 6.99 -6.66 -21.19
C GLU A 23 7.42 -7.62 -20.07
N LEU A 24 6.53 -7.96 -19.15
CA LEU A 24 6.81 -8.93 -18.09
C LEU A 24 7.10 -10.32 -18.67
N LYS A 25 6.34 -10.75 -19.69
CA LYS A 25 6.58 -12.01 -20.39
C LYS A 25 7.96 -12.02 -21.05
N THR A 26 8.26 -11.00 -21.84
CA THR A 26 9.58 -10.85 -22.49
C THR A 26 10.71 -10.84 -21.46
N LEU A 27 10.51 -10.18 -20.32
CA LEU A 27 11.49 -10.15 -19.22
C LEU A 27 11.78 -11.57 -18.69
N PHE A 28 10.76 -12.37 -18.44
CA PHE A 28 10.96 -13.76 -17.98
C PHE A 28 11.52 -14.70 -19.04
N GLU A 29 11.32 -14.42 -20.32
CA GLU A 29 11.92 -15.17 -21.44
C GLU A 29 13.43 -14.86 -21.60
N THR A 30 13.83 -13.63 -21.28
CA THR A 30 15.20 -13.13 -21.54
C THR A 30 16.11 -13.06 -20.31
N LYS A 31 15.53 -13.04 -19.10
CA LYS A 31 16.29 -12.88 -17.85
C LYS A 31 15.88 -13.92 -16.81
N SER A 32 16.83 -14.72 -16.35
CA SER A 32 16.59 -15.81 -15.40
C SER A 32 16.24 -15.33 -14.00
N SER A 33 16.78 -14.18 -13.56
CA SER A 33 16.60 -13.61 -12.23
C SER A 33 16.44 -12.08 -12.32
N PRO A 34 15.23 -11.60 -12.68
CA PRO A 34 14.93 -10.17 -12.71
C PRO A 34 15.06 -9.52 -11.32
N ARG A 35 15.46 -8.24 -11.30
CA ARG A 35 15.56 -7.45 -10.06
C ARG A 35 14.27 -6.66 -9.82
N HIS A 36 13.72 -6.83 -8.65
CA HIS A 36 12.51 -6.13 -8.18
C HIS A 36 12.81 -5.31 -6.94
N TYR A 37 12.11 -4.20 -6.75
CA TYR A 37 12.06 -3.50 -5.48
C TYR A 37 10.67 -3.00 -5.14
N ILE A 38 10.47 -2.75 -3.83
CA ILE A 38 9.46 -1.85 -3.29
C ILE A 38 10.12 -0.85 -2.34
N GLY A 39 9.84 0.44 -2.52
CA GLY A 39 10.29 1.52 -1.63
C GLY A 39 9.28 1.80 -0.51
N LEU A 40 9.77 1.95 0.71
CA LEU A 40 8.94 2.22 1.89
C LEU A 40 9.47 3.40 2.68
N GLU A 41 8.63 4.43 2.90
CA GLU A 41 8.89 5.45 3.91
C GLU A 41 8.80 4.86 5.31
N ILE A 42 9.68 5.32 6.18
CA ILE A 42 9.73 4.95 7.59
C ILE A 42 8.79 5.88 8.36
N SER A 43 7.62 5.40 8.75
CA SER A 43 6.58 6.29 9.30
C SER A 43 5.82 5.70 10.49
N GLY A 44 6.47 4.86 11.31
CA GLY A 44 5.89 4.29 12.52
C GLY A 44 5.66 2.77 12.46
N LYS A 45 4.75 2.25 13.30
CA LYS A 45 4.50 0.81 13.41
C LYS A 45 3.98 0.21 12.10
N LEU A 46 4.42 -1.01 11.77
CA LEU A 46 3.95 -1.74 10.61
C LEU A 46 2.50 -2.25 10.83
N HIS A 47 1.71 -2.27 9.76
CA HIS A 47 0.32 -2.71 9.76
C HIS A 47 0.04 -3.70 8.61
N LEU A 48 -1.20 -4.23 8.53
CA LEU A 48 -1.60 -5.20 7.50
C LEU A 48 -1.17 -4.79 6.09
N GLY A 49 -1.43 -3.56 5.67
CA GLY A 49 -1.09 -3.09 4.33
C GLY A 49 0.42 -2.96 4.11
N SER A 50 1.15 -2.41 5.09
CA SER A 50 2.58 -2.11 4.93
C SER A 50 3.50 -3.33 5.09
N LEU A 51 3.10 -4.37 5.83
CA LEU A 51 3.92 -5.58 5.99
C LEU A 51 3.27 -6.80 5.39
N ILE A 52 2.04 -7.16 5.80
CA ILE A 52 1.45 -8.45 5.45
C ILE A 52 1.10 -8.49 3.95
N LEU A 53 0.29 -7.54 3.47
CA LEU A 53 -0.12 -7.47 2.07
C LEU A 53 1.08 -7.28 1.13
N THR A 54 1.96 -6.35 1.46
CA THR A 54 3.20 -6.10 0.71
C THR A 54 4.12 -7.31 0.73
N GLY A 55 4.28 -7.95 1.88
CA GLY A 55 5.14 -9.11 2.05
C GLY A 55 4.62 -10.34 1.30
N PHE A 56 3.31 -10.53 1.22
CA PHE A 56 2.74 -11.58 0.37
C PHE A 56 3.16 -11.41 -1.09
N LYS A 57 3.13 -10.18 -1.62
CA LYS A 57 3.59 -9.92 -2.99
C LYS A 57 5.09 -10.12 -3.16
N ILE A 58 5.89 -9.72 -2.17
CA ILE A 58 7.34 -9.99 -2.19
C ILE A 58 7.60 -11.50 -2.24
N ASN A 59 6.87 -12.29 -1.44
CA ASN A 59 6.99 -13.75 -1.42
C ASN A 59 6.55 -14.38 -2.75
N ASP A 60 5.48 -13.88 -3.40
CA ASP A 60 5.08 -14.30 -4.74
C ASP A 60 6.19 -14.03 -5.77
N PHE A 61 6.85 -12.87 -5.70
CA PHE A 61 7.96 -12.51 -6.60
C PHE A 61 9.19 -13.40 -6.34
N ILE A 62 9.56 -13.64 -5.09
CA ILE A 62 10.65 -14.57 -4.75
C ILE A 62 10.34 -15.99 -5.28
N LYS A 63 9.10 -16.46 -5.10
CA LYS A 63 8.64 -17.74 -5.62
C LYS A 63 8.69 -17.81 -7.16
N ALA A 64 8.47 -16.68 -7.84
CA ALA A 64 8.62 -16.55 -9.30
C ALA A 64 10.08 -16.50 -9.77
N GLY A 65 11.07 -16.56 -8.87
CA GLY A 65 12.50 -16.49 -9.17
C GLY A 65 13.03 -15.07 -9.36
N ILE A 66 12.33 -14.07 -8.85
CA ILE A 66 12.72 -12.67 -8.90
C ILE A 66 13.56 -12.30 -7.68
N GLN A 67 14.69 -11.63 -7.88
CA GLN A 67 15.48 -11.03 -6.80
C GLN A 67 14.72 -9.82 -6.22
N SER A 68 14.13 -10.02 -5.05
CA SER A 68 13.29 -8.99 -4.43
C SER A 68 14.06 -8.17 -3.40
N HIS A 69 13.86 -6.85 -3.46
CA HIS A 69 14.47 -5.89 -2.56
C HIS A 69 13.38 -5.06 -1.87
N VAL A 70 13.56 -4.80 -0.58
CA VAL A 70 12.86 -3.76 0.17
C VAL A 70 13.82 -2.59 0.33
N PHE A 71 13.47 -1.46 -0.25
CA PHE A 71 14.20 -0.22 -0.14
C PHE A 71 13.62 0.62 0.99
N LEU A 72 14.39 0.77 2.06
CA LEU A 72 14.04 1.60 3.21
C LEU A 72 14.45 3.05 2.90
N ALA A 73 13.46 3.85 2.55
CA ALA A 73 13.62 5.20 2.02
C ALA A 73 13.80 6.22 3.17
N ASP A 74 14.91 6.11 3.91
CA ASP A 74 15.25 6.93 5.07
C ASP A 74 15.34 8.43 4.73
N TRP A 75 16.05 8.82 3.69
CA TRP A 75 16.10 10.19 3.20
C TRP A 75 14.75 10.72 2.72
N HIS A 76 13.94 9.91 2.05
CA HIS A 76 12.58 10.29 1.67
C HIS A 76 11.70 10.52 2.90
N THR A 77 11.89 9.70 3.93
CA THR A 77 11.23 9.88 5.22
C THR A 77 11.56 11.22 5.86
N TYR A 78 12.86 11.56 5.88
CA TYR A 78 13.35 12.85 6.38
C TYR A 78 12.79 14.02 5.58
N ILE A 79 12.90 13.98 4.24
CA ILE A 79 12.39 14.99 3.32
C ILE A 79 10.87 15.19 3.47
N ASN A 80 10.11 14.13 3.73
CA ASN A 80 8.65 14.21 3.91
C ASN A 80 8.23 14.61 5.35
N ASN A 81 9.17 15.08 6.16
CA ASN A 81 8.91 15.54 7.54
C ASN A 81 8.20 14.47 8.40
N LYS A 82 8.56 13.18 8.22
CA LYS A 82 8.08 12.09 9.09
C LYS A 82 8.96 12.00 10.33
N LEU A 83 8.38 11.43 11.41
CA LEU A 83 9.11 11.18 12.67
C LEU A 83 9.83 12.43 13.20
N ASN A 84 9.21 13.61 13.05
CA ASN A 84 9.73 14.91 13.48
C ASN A 84 11.12 15.27 12.93
N ASN A 85 11.54 14.67 11.79
CA ASN A 85 12.86 14.80 11.19
C ASN A 85 14.00 14.33 12.13
N ASP A 86 13.68 13.45 13.08
CA ASP A 86 14.66 12.84 13.96
C ASP A 86 15.36 11.69 13.23
N TRP A 87 16.65 11.92 12.89
CA TRP A 87 17.44 10.96 12.10
C TRP A 87 17.78 9.69 12.88
N ASP A 88 18.00 9.80 14.18
CA ASP A 88 18.27 8.64 15.03
C ASP A 88 17.04 7.76 15.12
N LEU A 89 15.87 8.35 15.30
CA LEU A 89 14.60 7.66 15.28
C LEU A 89 14.29 7.02 13.93
N ILE A 90 14.55 7.72 12.82
CA ILE A 90 14.41 7.16 11.46
C ILE A 90 15.31 5.93 11.31
N SER A 91 16.57 6.01 11.74
CA SER A 91 17.53 4.92 11.65
C SER A 91 17.12 3.72 12.50
N GLU A 92 16.65 3.96 13.72
CA GLU A 92 16.18 2.91 14.64
C GLU A 92 14.96 2.18 14.09
N ILE A 93 13.95 2.91 13.59
CA ILE A 93 12.74 2.32 13.01
C ILE A 93 13.06 1.61 11.67
N SER A 94 14.03 2.11 10.91
CA SER A 94 14.49 1.41 9.69
C SER A 94 15.03 0.02 10.00
N ARG A 95 15.81 -0.15 11.07
CA ARG A 95 16.29 -1.45 11.52
C ARG A 95 15.17 -2.37 12.01
N TYR A 96 14.13 -1.81 12.61
CA TYR A 96 12.92 -2.56 12.95
C TYR A 96 12.20 -3.07 11.67
N TYR A 97 12.08 -2.23 10.63
CA TYR A 97 11.51 -2.64 9.35
C TYR A 97 12.35 -3.75 8.68
N GLU A 98 13.68 -3.60 8.67
CA GLU A 98 14.60 -4.62 8.16
C GLU A 98 14.33 -5.98 8.82
N LYS A 99 14.28 -6.03 10.16
CA LYS A 99 13.99 -7.27 10.91
C LYS A 99 12.62 -7.85 10.54
N ALA A 100 11.59 -7.02 10.44
CA ALA A 100 10.24 -7.44 10.12
C ALA A 100 10.14 -8.05 8.70
N PHE A 101 10.70 -7.37 7.69
CA PHE A 101 10.68 -7.86 6.31
C PHE A 101 11.55 -9.08 6.10
N THR A 102 12.73 -9.15 6.72
CA THR A 102 13.61 -10.31 6.63
C THR A 102 12.96 -11.55 7.25
N PHE A 103 12.21 -11.40 8.33
CA PHE A 103 11.45 -12.50 8.93
C PHE A 103 10.26 -12.93 8.05
N PHE A 104 9.45 -11.96 7.60
CA PHE A 104 8.20 -12.26 6.88
C PHE A 104 8.42 -12.68 5.43
N CYS A 105 9.53 -12.23 4.82
CA CYS A 105 9.90 -12.49 3.45
C CYS A 105 11.30 -13.15 3.37
N PRO A 106 11.44 -14.45 3.69
CA PRO A 106 12.72 -15.14 3.62
C PRO A 106 13.34 -15.04 2.21
N GLY A 107 14.56 -14.54 2.11
CA GLY A 107 15.26 -14.33 0.85
C GLY A 107 15.11 -12.92 0.24
N VAL A 108 14.40 -12.00 0.91
CA VAL A 108 14.40 -10.59 0.52
C VAL A 108 15.72 -9.91 0.90
N ASN A 109 16.20 -9.02 0.05
CA ASN A 109 17.31 -8.12 0.37
C ASN A 109 16.78 -6.77 0.84
N VAL A 110 17.31 -6.26 1.95
CA VAL A 110 16.94 -4.92 2.46
C VAL A 110 18.06 -3.94 2.11
N ILE A 111 17.70 -2.81 1.52
CA ILE A 111 18.63 -1.75 1.10
C ILE A 111 18.19 -0.46 1.78
N PHE A 112 19.14 0.26 2.41
CA PHE A 112 18.90 1.57 3.00
C PHE A 112 19.21 2.67 1.97
N GLY A 113 18.39 3.72 1.93
CA GLY A 113 18.58 4.84 1.03
C GLY A 113 19.94 5.51 1.22
N THR A 114 20.33 5.76 2.48
CA THR A 114 21.65 6.32 2.81
C THR A 114 22.77 5.54 2.15
N ARG A 115 22.75 4.21 2.25
CA ARG A 115 23.78 3.37 1.66
C ARG A 115 23.80 3.46 0.13
N LEU A 116 22.64 3.48 -0.51
CA LEU A 116 22.54 3.65 -1.95
C LEU A 116 23.17 4.96 -2.42
N TYR A 117 22.93 6.07 -1.69
CA TYR A 117 23.42 7.39 -2.07
C TYR A 117 24.92 7.59 -1.82
N GLU A 118 25.49 6.83 -0.90
CA GLU A 118 26.93 6.79 -0.64
C GLU A 118 27.70 5.92 -1.65
N GLU A 119 27.11 4.80 -2.09
CA GLU A 119 27.77 3.81 -2.93
C GLU A 119 27.59 4.03 -4.44
N ALA A 120 26.57 4.79 -4.87
CA ALA A 120 26.26 4.98 -6.28
C ALA A 120 27.00 6.21 -6.86
N ASP A 121 28.13 6.00 -7.49
CA ASP A 121 29.03 7.07 -8.03
C ASP A 121 28.33 8.12 -8.90
N ASP A 122 27.39 7.70 -9.75
CA ASP A 122 26.67 8.57 -10.69
C ASP A 122 25.31 9.08 -10.16
N TYR A 123 24.95 8.80 -8.89
CA TYR A 123 23.60 9.09 -8.39
C TYR A 123 23.18 10.54 -8.61
N TRP A 124 23.98 11.48 -8.15
CA TRP A 124 23.67 12.93 -8.24
C TRP A 124 23.71 13.46 -9.65
N LYS A 125 24.57 12.94 -10.50
CA LYS A 125 24.59 13.24 -11.93
C LYS A 125 23.27 12.77 -12.59
N ASN A 126 22.85 11.54 -12.32
CA ASN A 126 21.58 10.99 -12.83
C ASN A 126 20.37 11.77 -12.29
N PHE A 127 20.43 12.20 -11.02
CA PHE A 127 19.41 13.05 -10.43
C PHE A 127 19.24 14.37 -11.19
N VAL A 128 20.32 15.04 -11.52
CA VAL A 128 20.28 16.30 -12.32
C VAL A 128 19.78 16.02 -13.74
N LEU A 129 20.25 14.95 -14.38
CA LEU A 129 19.81 14.57 -15.73
C LEU A 129 18.30 14.29 -15.77
N PHE A 130 17.77 13.53 -14.81
CA PHE A 130 16.35 13.26 -14.71
C PHE A 130 15.52 14.52 -14.43
N SER A 131 15.95 15.32 -13.45
CA SER A 131 15.26 16.56 -13.05
C SER A 131 15.14 17.58 -14.20
N LYS A 132 16.09 17.59 -15.14
CA LYS A 132 16.02 18.43 -16.36
C LYS A 132 14.94 17.98 -17.35
N GLN A 133 14.41 16.77 -17.24
CA GLN A 133 13.35 16.24 -18.11
C GLN A 133 11.94 16.57 -17.62
N ILE A 134 11.81 17.11 -16.42
CA ILE A 134 10.51 17.42 -15.82
C ILE A 134 10.39 18.90 -15.49
N THR A 135 9.19 19.42 -15.58
CA THR A 135 8.89 20.82 -15.21
C THR A 135 8.50 20.92 -13.73
N LEU A 136 8.64 22.12 -13.15
CA LEU A 136 8.14 22.37 -11.78
C LEU A 136 6.66 22.01 -11.63
N ALA A 137 5.82 22.35 -12.60
CA ALA A 137 4.39 22.01 -12.58
C ALA A 137 4.16 20.48 -12.59
N ARG A 138 5.02 19.71 -13.28
CA ARG A 138 4.95 18.24 -13.25
C ARG A 138 5.37 17.70 -11.89
N THR A 139 6.43 18.26 -11.30
CA THR A 139 6.90 17.91 -9.96
C THR A 139 5.79 18.15 -8.92
N LEU A 140 5.17 19.33 -8.92
CA LEU A 140 4.08 19.67 -7.99
C LEU A 140 2.91 18.68 -8.09
N ARG A 141 2.47 18.31 -9.31
CA ARG A 141 1.43 17.29 -9.49
C ARG A 141 1.82 15.89 -9.00
N SER A 142 3.12 15.61 -8.90
CA SER A 142 3.63 14.32 -8.41
C SER A 142 3.67 14.24 -6.88
N LEU A 143 3.55 15.34 -6.13
CA LEU A 143 3.66 15.35 -4.67
C LEU A 143 2.59 14.50 -3.96
N THR A 144 1.51 14.15 -4.63
CA THR A 144 0.48 13.25 -4.11
C THR A 144 1.02 11.86 -3.77
N ILE A 145 2.16 11.43 -4.36
CA ILE A 145 2.82 10.15 -4.02
C ILE A 145 3.33 10.12 -2.57
N MET A 146 3.69 11.28 -2.02
CA MET A 146 4.14 11.44 -0.63
C MET A 146 3.00 11.93 0.30
N GLY A 147 1.75 11.95 -0.19
CA GLY A 147 0.58 12.42 0.55
C GLY A 147 0.53 13.94 0.73
N ARG A 148 1.16 14.69 -0.17
CA ARG A 148 1.19 16.17 -0.17
C ARG A 148 0.53 16.72 -1.43
N THR A 149 0.14 17.97 -1.36
CA THR A 149 -0.40 18.75 -2.49
C THR A 149 0.31 20.09 -2.60
N GLU A 150 0.15 20.78 -3.73
CA GLU A 150 0.67 22.13 -3.91
C GLU A 150 0.07 23.19 -2.96
N LYS A 151 -1.01 22.84 -2.24
CA LYS A 151 -1.67 23.69 -1.25
C LYS A 151 -1.05 23.58 0.15
N ASP A 152 -0.20 22.57 0.37
CA ASP A 152 0.47 22.37 1.65
C ASP A 152 1.66 23.34 1.75
N ALA A 153 2.06 23.68 2.98
CA ALA A 153 3.32 24.37 3.22
C ALA A 153 4.48 23.39 2.92
N LEU A 154 5.20 23.63 1.83
CA LEU A 154 6.23 22.74 1.31
C LEU A 154 7.62 23.30 1.56
N ASP A 155 8.51 22.46 2.07
CA ASP A 155 9.94 22.72 2.03
C ASP A 155 10.49 22.50 0.62
N PHE A 156 11.52 23.22 0.22
CA PHE A 156 12.17 23.04 -1.08
C PHE A 156 12.66 21.60 -1.28
N SER A 157 13.12 20.94 -0.22
CA SER A 157 13.58 19.55 -0.26
C SER A 157 12.50 18.58 -0.74
N GLN A 158 11.22 18.84 -0.44
CA GLN A 158 10.11 18.01 -0.87
C GLN A 158 9.90 17.99 -2.38
N LEU A 159 10.36 19.05 -3.09
CA LEU A 159 10.34 19.07 -4.56
C LEU A 159 11.40 18.14 -5.18
N LEU A 160 12.39 17.71 -4.41
CA LEU A 160 13.42 16.76 -4.87
C LEU A 160 12.90 15.31 -4.84
N TYR A 161 11.91 15.02 -4.00
CA TYR A 161 11.40 13.68 -3.73
C TYR A 161 11.02 12.88 -4.99
N PRO A 162 10.22 13.39 -5.95
CA PRO A 162 9.86 12.62 -7.14
C PRO A 162 11.05 12.26 -8.02
N SER A 163 12.03 13.15 -8.14
CA SER A 163 13.27 12.90 -8.88
C SER A 163 14.15 11.88 -8.18
N MET A 164 14.28 11.95 -6.87
CA MET A 164 15.04 10.97 -6.08
C MET A 164 14.45 9.57 -6.22
N GLN A 165 13.13 9.40 -6.00
CA GLN A 165 12.47 8.10 -6.14
C GLN A 165 12.63 7.51 -7.55
N SER A 166 12.63 8.36 -8.58
CA SER A 166 12.87 7.90 -9.95
C SER A 166 14.31 7.45 -10.17
N VAL A 167 15.28 8.17 -9.62
CA VAL A 167 16.71 7.85 -9.76
C VAL A 167 17.11 6.65 -8.91
N ASP A 168 16.44 6.39 -7.78
CA ASP A 168 16.61 5.15 -7.02
C ASP A 168 16.35 3.92 -7.90
N ILE A 169 15.31 3.97 -8.73
CA ILE A 169 14.98 2.91 -9.70
C ILE A 169 16.13 2.69 -10.68
N LYS A 170 16.75 3.76 -11.17
CA LYS A 170 17.90 3.72 -12.08
C LYS A 170 19.14 3.18 -11.37
N ALA A 171 19.45 3.71 -10.18
CA ALA A 171 20.64 3.37 -9.42
C ALA A 171 20.64 1.89 -8.97
N LEU A 172 19.47 1.35 -8.62
CA LEU A 172 19.29 -0.06 -8.26
C LEU A 172 19.23 -0.99 -9.48
N ASP A 173 19.29 -0.49 -10.70
CA ASP A 173 19.18 -1.24 -11.97
C ASP A 173 18.01 -2.22 -12.02
N LEU A 174 16.81 -1.72 -11.72
CA LEU A 174 15.61 -2.53 -11.56
C LEU A 174 15.00 -2.97 -12.90
N ASP A 175 14.45 -4.17 -12.90
CA ASP A 175 13.66 -4.74 -14.01
C ASP A 175 12.14 -4.60 -13.72
N ILE A 176 11.78 -4.65 -12.43
CA ILE A 176 10.40 -4.55 -11.96
C ILE A 176 10.34 -3.55 -10.80
N VAL A 177 9.44 -2.59 -10.90
CA VAL A 177 9.09 -1.67 -9.80
C VAL A 177 7.72 -2.00 -9.27
N HIS A 178 7.61 -2.14 -7.95
CA HIS A 178 6.37 -2.52 -7.29
C HIS A 178 6.00 -1.50 -6.22
N ALA A 179 4.73 -1.13 -6.17
CA ALA A 179 4.20 -0.24 -5.14
C ALA A 179 2.68 -0.37 -5.03
N GLY A 180 2.07 0.31 -4.06
CA GLY A 180 0.64 0.54 -4.04
C GLY A 180 0.19 1.40 -5.23
N THR A 181 -1.10 1.33 -5.57
CA THR A 181 -1.69 2.12 -6.67
C THR A 181 -1.49 3.63 -6.49
N ASP A 182 -1.29 4.11 -5.25
CA ASP A 182 -0.96 5.52 -4.95
C ASP A 182 0.37 6.00 -5.54
N GLN A 183 1.31 5.08 -5.81
CA GLN A 183 2.62 5.38 -6.42
C GLN A 183 2.60 5.29 -7.96
N ARG A 184 1.47 4.98 -8.57
CA ARG A 184 1.36 4.83 -10.03
C ARG A 184 1.87 6.04 -10.80
N LYS A 185 1.61 7.25 -10.32
CA LYS A 185 2.02 8.50 -10.99
C LYS A 185 3.54 8.58 -11.21
N ILE A 186 4.34 8.18 -10.21
CA ILE A 186 5.79 8.20 -10.32
C ILE A 186 6.32 7.12 -11.26
N HIS A 187 5.74 5.91 -11.23
CA HIS A 187 6.13 4.85 -12.16
C HIS A 187 5.81 5.23 -13.63
N MET A 188 4.68 5.90 -13.87
CA MET A 188 4.38 6.41 -15.22
C MET A 188 5.34 7.54 -15.64
N LEU A 189 5.76 8.40 -14.71
CA LEU A 189 6.78 9.41 -14.98
C LEU A 189 8.13 8.77 -15.35
N VAL A 190 8.53 7.72 -14.63
CA VAL A 190 9.72 6.90 -14.96
C VAL A 190 9.62 6.35 -16.38
N ARG A 191 8.50 5.72 -16.73
CA ARG A 191 8.25 5.15 -18.07
C ARG A 191 8.26 6.19 -19.19
N GLU A 192 7.90 7.42 -18.89
CA GLU A 192 7.94 8.53 -19.85
C GLU A 192 9.38 9.07 -20.04
N VAL A 193 10.14 9.22 -18.96
CA VAL A 193 11.42 9.92 -18.97
C VAL A 193 12.61 9.01 -19.28
N PHE A 194 12.63 7.76 -18.77
CA PHE A 194 13.79 6.87 -18.93
C PHE A 194 14.17 6.62 -20.39
N PRO A 195 13.23 6.40 -21.35
CA PRO A 195 13.59 6.24 -22.77
C PRO A 195 14.29 7.48 -23.35
N ARG A 196 13.94 8.70 -22.91
CA ARG A 196 14.57 9.95 -23.38
C ARG A 196 16.03 10.05 -22.93
N LEU A 197 16.37 9.39 -21.83
CA LEU A 197 17.72 9.34 -21.28
C LEU A 197 18.49 8.06 -21.70
N ASN A 198 17.91 7.24 -22.55
CA ASN A 198 18.41 5.90 -22.89
C ASN A 198 18.61 5.00 -21.66
N TRP A 199 17.75 5.15 -20.62
CA TRP A 199 17.75 4.31 -19.45
C TRP A 199 16.78 3.16 -19.60
N LYS A 200 17.10 2.02 -18.97
CA LYS A 200 16.24 0.83 -18.93
C LYS A 200 14.91 1.16 -18.25
N THR A 201 13.81 0.90 -18.93
CA THR A 201 12.45 1.11 -18.40
C THR A 201 11.98 -0.16 -17.71
N PRO A 202 11.65 -0.13 -16.41
CA PRO A 202 11.17 -1.29 -15.69
C PRO A 202 9.69 -1.58 -15.98
N VAL A 203 9.29 -2.84 -15.79
CA VAL A 203 7.88 -3.21 -15.68
C VAL A 203 7.32 -2.67 -14.37
N SER A 204 6.14 -2.05 -14.42
CA SER A 204 5.50 -1.50 -13.22
C SER A 204 4.38 -2.42 -12.74
N VAL A 205 4.39 -2.77 -11.46
CA VAL A 205 3.36 -3.59 -10.80
C VAL A 205 2.75 -2.79 -9.68
N HIS A 206 1.42 -2.68 -9.67
CA HIS A 206 0.70 -1.94 -8.64
C HIS A 206 -0.26 -2.87 -7.88
N HIS A 207 -0.16 -2.84 -6.55
CA HIS A 207 -1.04 -3.61 -5.70
C HIS A 207 -2.15 -2.74 -5.08
N HIS A 208 -3.21 -3.41 -4.68
CA HIS A 208 -4.36 -2.85 -3.98
C HIS A 208 -3.95 -2.19 -2.66
N LEU A 209 -4.60 -1.08 -2.31
CA LEU A 209 -4.45 -0.41 -1.03
C LEU A 209 -5.61 -0.81 -0.12
N LEU A 210 -5.31 -1.50 0.99
CA LEU A 210 -6.34 -1.83 1.97
C LEU A 210 -6.97 -0.56 2.54
N PRO A 211 -8.31 -0.48 2.57
CA PRO A 211 -9.02 0.64 3.19
C PRO A 211 -8.82 0.61 4.72
N GLY A 212 -8.98 1.77 5.35
CA GLY A 212 -9.12 1.86 6.80
C GLY A 212 -10.40 1.14 7.27
N LEU A 213 -10.43 0.74 8.55
CA LEU A 213 -11.56 0.00 9.12
C LEU A 213 -12.83 0.82 9.33
N SER A 214 -12.73 2.15 9.24
CA SER A 214 -13.85 3.08 9.42
C SER A 214 -14.77 3.13 8.20
N GLU A 215 -15.97 3.64 8.40
CA GLU A 215 -16.90 3.92 7.31
C GLU A 215 -16.27 4.88 6.28
N PRO A 216 -16.36 4.57 4.97
CA PRO A 216 -15.86 5.46 3.93
C PRO A 216 -16.54 6.82 3.94
N ALA A 217 -15.77 7.90 3.71
CA ALA A 217 -16.29 9.27 3.69
C ALA A 217 -17.44 9.47 2.67
N ALA A 218 -17.42 8.75 1.56
CA ALA A 218 -18.47 8.77 0.54
C ALA A 218 -19.81 8.20 1.06
N ALA A 219 -19.79 7.25 1.98
CA ALA A 219 -21.00 6.68 2.58
C ALA A 219 -21.64 7.64 3.60
N GLN A 220 -20.83 8.50 4.24
CA GLN A 220 -21.32 9.50 5.20
C GLN A 220 -22.09 10.66 4.53
N ILE A 221 -21.79 10.95 3.26
CA ILE A 221 -22.47 12.03 2.51
C ILE A 221 -23.89 11.62 2.08
N SER A 222 -24.22 10.34 2.04
CA SER A 222 -25.54 9.82 1.67
C SER A 222 -26.56 9.79 2.81
N GLN A 223 -26.17 10.12 4.04
CA GLN A 223 -27.11 10.28 5.15
C GLN A 223 -27.64 11.72 5.18
N PRO A 224 -28.99 11.94 5.26
CA PRO A 224 -29.52 13.30 5.39
C PRO A 224 -29.02 13.91 6.72
N PRO A 225 -28.61 15.20 6.72
CA PRO A 225 -28.11 15.83 7.92
C PRO A 225 -29.19 15.83 9.01
N PRO A 226 -28.83 15.65 10.28
CA PRO A 226 -29.80 15.83 11.37
C PRO A 226 -30.30 17.25 11.34
N SER A 227 -31.62 17.40 11.34
CA SER A 227 -32.31 18.69 11.28
C SER A 227 -31.88 19.58 12.45
N SER A 228 -31.03 20.57 12.20
CA SER A 228 -30.75 21.68 13.09
C SER A 228 -31.22 22.98 12.44
N SER A 229 -32.10 23.64 13.17
CA SER A 229 -32.74 24.92 12.82
C SER A 229 -31.72 26.07 12.74
N SER A 230 -31.85 26.83 11.65
CA SER A 230 -31.62 28.27 11.45
C SER A 230 -30.55 29.06 12.18
N SER A 231 -29.67 29.69 11.43
CA SER A 231 -29.52 31.15 11.41
C SER A 231 -28.69 31.62 10.21
N SER A 232 -29.23 32.56 9.50
CA SER A 232 -28.72 33.23 8.30
C SER A 232 -27.62 34.24 8.64
N SER A 233 -26.51 34.25 7.88
CA SER A 233 -25.78 35.49 7.61
C SER A 233 -25.07 35.37 6.25
N SER A 234 -25.47 36.30 5.37
CA SER A 234 -24.97 36.52 4.04
C SER A 234 -23.58 37.14 4.06
N ALA A 235 -22.61 36.53 3.33
CA ALA A 235 -21.42 37.24 2.86
C ALA A 235 -21.17 36.84 1.40
N ALA A 236 -21.27 37.82 0.50
CA ALA A 236 -20.97 37.69 -0.90
C ALA A 236 -19.44 37.50 -1.08
N GLY A 237 -19.03 36.38 -1.57
CA GLY A 237 -17.65 36.06 -1.98
C GLY A 237 -17.62 35.77 -3.48
N VAL A 238 -16.75 36.46 -4.19
CA VAL A 238 -16.51 36.40 -5.63
C VAL A 238 -16.18 34.95 -6.05
N MET A 239 -17.00 34.42 -6.97
CA MET A 239 -16.75 33.13 -7.58
C MET A 239 -15.58 33.22 -8.58
N TYR A 240 -14.48 32.54 -8.29
CA TYR A 240 -13.50 32.12 -9.29
C TYR A 240 -13.92 30.75 -9.82
N GLU A 241 -14.26 30.66 -11.10
CA GLU A 241 -14.43 29.38 -11.77
C GLU A 241 -13.07 28.67 -11.90
N PRO A 242 -12.94 27.42 -11.45
CA PRO A 242 -11.74 26.64 -11.74
C PRO A 242 -11.85 26.02 -13.13
N LEU A 243 -10.91 26.31 -14.00
CA LEU A 243 -10.63 25.55 -15.22
C LEU A 243 -10.32 24.10 -14.82
N SER A 244 -11.28 23.19 -14.98
CA SER A 244 -11.05 21.77 -14.70
C SER A 244 -11.61 20.88 -15.80
N SER A 245 -10.69 20.25 -16.51
CA SER A 245 -10.92 18.94 -17.11
C SER A 245 -10.00 17.91 -16.44
N VAL A 246 -10.19 17.63 -15.16
CA VAL A 246 -9.64 16.46 -14.51
C VAL A 246 -10.59 15.31 -14.77
N SER A 247 -10.10 14.22 -15.38
CA SER A 247 -10.94 13.08 -15.72
C SER A 247 -11.56 12.46 -14.46
N ASN A 248 -12.80 11.94 -14.57
CA ASN A 248 -13.48 11.27 -13.45
C ASN A 248 -12.66 10.10 -12.87
N THR A 249 -11.76 9.52 -13.64
CA THR A 249 -10.84 8.45 -13.23
C THR A 249 -9.79 8.96 -12.22
N GLU A 250 -9.26 10.19 -12.39
CA GLU A 250 -8.29 10.77 -11.45
C GLU A 250 -8.95 11.19 -10.13
N LYS A 251 -10.19 11.70 -10.16
CA LYS A 251 -10.95 12.04 -8.93
C LYS A 251 -11.27 10.80 -8.09
N ASN A 252 -11.64 9.67 -8.72
CA ASN A 252 -11.89 8.41 -8.02
C ASN A 252 -10.59 7.80 -7.45
N PHE A 253 -9.45 8.00 -8.12
CA PHE A 253 -8.16 7.53 -7.67
C PHE A 253 -7.71 8.29 -6.40
N ASP A 254 -7.79 9.61 -6.41
CA ASP A 254 -7.37 10.45 -5.27
C ASP A 254 -8.26 10.20 -4.03
N SER A 255 -9.57 9.95 -4.19
CA SER A 255 -10.47 9.62 -3.07
C SER A 255 -10.12 8.28 -2.40
N LYS A 256 -9.71 7.26 -3.16
CA LYS A 256 -9.26 5.97 -2.63
C LYS A 256 -7.95 6.10 -1.83
N VAL A 257 -7.04 6.97 -2.25
CA VAL A 257 -5.77 7.20 -1.54
C VAL A 257 -5.98 7.78 -0.15
N PHE A 258 -6.96 8.67 0.03
CA PHE A 258 -7.27 9.25 1.35
C PHE A 258 -8.00 8.31 2.31
N SER A 259 -8.61 7.24 1.83
CA SER A 259 -9.33 6.25 2.65
C SER A 259 -8.50 5.02 3.02
N LYS A 260 -7.24 4.91 2.55
CA LYS A 260 -6.38 3.76 2.81
C LYS A 260 -6.04 3.61 4.29
N MET A 261 -5.78 2.37 4.70
CA MET A 261 -5.25 2.06 6.03
C MET A 261 -3.95 2.84 6.27
N SER A 262 -3.92 3.61 7.35
CA SER A 262 -2.83 4.55 7.65
C SER A 262 -2.38 4.44 9.10
N LYS A 263 -1.08 4.60 9.31
CA LYS A 263 -0.45 4.66 10.64
C LYS A 263 -0.88 5.88 11.45
N SER A 264 -1.33 6.94 10.77
CA SER A 264 -1.80 8.18 11.43
C SER A 264 -3.13 8.00 12.18
N ASN A 265 -3.88 6.93 11.91
CA ASN A 265 -5.09 6.59 12.66
C ASN A 265 -5.02 5.14 13.15
N PRO A 266 -4.43 4.89 14.33
CA PRO A 266 -4.26 3.53 14.86
C PRO A 266 -5.57 2.76 15.08
N SER A 267 -6.67 3.45 15.33
CA SER A 267 -7.99 2.83 15.51
C SER A 267 -8.60 2.30 14.20
N SER A 268 -8.17 2.83 13.06
CA SER A 268 -8.62 2.42 11.72
C SER A 268 -7.67 1.42 11.04
N SER A 269 -6.63 0.94 11.73
CA SER A 269 -5.65 0.02 11.16
C SER A 269 -5.33 -1.13 12.11
N ILE A 270 -5.08 -2.32 11.56
CA ILE A 270 -4.55 -3.46 12.30
C ILE A 270 -3.03 -3.42 12.23
N LEU A 271 -2.39 -3.28 13.38
CA LEU A 271 -0.93 -3.29 13.51
C LEU A 271 -0.43 -4.72 13.67
N VAL A 272 0.80 -5.00 13.25
CA VAL A 272 1.42 -6.33 13.44
C VAL A 272 1.76 -6.63 14.92
N HIS A 273 1.67 -5.61 15.78
CA HIS A 273 1.85 -5.72 17.23
C HIS A 273 0.54 -5.84 18.01
N ASP A 274 -0.61 -5.71 17.34
CA ASP A 274 -1.90 -5.82 18.01
C ASP A 274 -2.04 -7.19 18.65
N SER A 275 -2.50 -7.23 19.90
CA SER A 275 -2.86 -8.47 20.56
C SER A 275 -4.08 -9.12 19.89
N GLU A 276 -4.33 -10.37 20.18
CA GLU A 276 -5.56 -11.06 19.71
C GLU A 276 -6.83 -10.28 20.11
N GLN A 277 -6.84 -9.73 21.34
CA GLN A 277 -7.95 -8.92 21.83
C GLN A 277 -8.09 -7.59 21.06
N ASP A 278 -6.99 -6.93 20.72
CA ASP A 278 -6.99 -5.70 19.93
C ASP A 278 -7.50 -5.95 18.52
N ILE A 279 -7.02 -7.01 17.87
CA ILE A 279 -7.48 -7.43 16.54
C ILE A 279 -9.00 -7.68 16.57
N TYR A 280 -9.47 -8.49 17.52
CA TYR A 280 -10.90 -8.75 17.69
C TYR A 280 -11.71 -7.47 17.89
N HIS A 281 -11.25 -6.59 18.78
CA HIS A 281 -11.93 -5.33 19.08
C HIS A 281 -12.01 -4.39 17.87
N LYS A 282 -10.91 -4.23 17.15
CA LYS A 282 -10.83 -3.38 15.95
C LYS A 282 -11.71 -3.93 14.82
N ILE A 283 -11.65 -5.24 14.55
CA ILE A 283 -12.50 -5.87 13.53
C ILE A 283 -13.98 -5.85 13.93
N ASN A 284 -14.30 -6.06 15.20
CA ASN A 284 -15.69 -5.97 15.65
C ASN A 284 -16.29 -4.57 15.48
N LYS A 285 -15.49 -3.51 15.66
CA LYS A 285 -15.90 -2.11 15.43
C LYS A 285 -15.83 -1.66 13.98
N SER A 286 -15.19 -2.43 13.09
CA SER A 286 -15.01 -2.02 11.69
C SER A 286 -16.34 -1.85 10.96
N TYR A 287 -16.34 -1.00 9.92
CA TYR A 287 -17.46 -0.88 9.00
C TYR A 287 -17.70 -2.21 8.26
N CYS A 288 -18.91 -2.72 8.33
CA CYS A 288 -19.29 -3.98 7.68
C CYS A 288 -20.82 -4.03 7.54
N PRO A 289 -21.43 -3.25 6.66
CA PRO A 289 -22.87 -3.16 6.51
C PRO A 289 -23.45 -4.46 5.93
N LEU A 290 -24.59 -4.91 6.47
CA LEU A 290 -25.27 -6.12 6.04
C LEU A 290 -25.59 -6.09 4.54
N GLY A 291 -25.25 -7.15 3.82
CA GLY A 291 -25.56 -7.32 2.40
C GLY A 291 -24.80 -6.39 1.44
N THR A 292 -23.87 -5.58 1.93
CA THR A 292 -23.09 -4.65 1.11
C THR A 292 -21.62 -5.09 1.03
N SER A 293 -21.17 -5.43 -0.16
CA SER A 293 -19.79 -5.89 -0.39
C SER A 293 -18.85 -4.75 -0.81
N ASN A 294 -19.38 -3.70 -1.42
CA ASN A 294 -18.58 -2.57 -1.88
C ASN A 294 -18.05 -1.74 -0.70
N ASP A 295 -16.81 -1.32 -0.80
CA ASP A 295 -16.12 -0.51 0.22
C ASP A 295 -16.20 -1.11 1.65
N ASN A 296 -16.26 -2.45 1.74
CA ASN A 296 -16.35 -3.20 2.98
C ASN A 296 -14.97 -3.69 3.42
N PRO A 297 -14.31 -3.05 4.41
CA PRO A 297 -12.94 -3.38 4.81
C PRO A 297 -12.78 -4.83 5.31
N VAL A 298 -13.82 -5.43 5.88
CA VAL A 298 -13.75 -6.83 6.33
C VAL A 298 -13.68 -7.78 5.14
N LEU A 299 -14.49 -7.56 4.11
CA LEU A 299 -14.43 -8.34 2.87
C LEU A 299 -13.15 -8.12 2.08
N GLU A 300 -12.60 -6.88 2.10
CA GLU A 300 -11.29 -6.57 1.50
C GLU A 300 -10.16 -7.37 2.18
N ILE A 301 -10.17 -7.44 3.51
CA ILE A 301 -9.22 -8.25 4.28
C ILE A 301 -9.37 -9.73 3.91
N ILE A 302 -10.58 -10.25 3.83
CA ILE A 302 -10.83 -11.65 3.43
C ILE A 302 -10.27 -11.89 2.04
N LYS A 303 -10.55 -11.01 1.08
CA LYS A 303 -10.11 -11.12 -0.31
C LYS A 303 -8.59 -11.14 -0.47
N TYR A 304 -7.92 -10.13 0.12
CA TYR A 304 -6.53 -9.85 -0.19
C TYR A 304 -5.53 -10.39 0.84
N ILE A 305 -6.00 -10.74 2.04
CA ILE A 305 -5.14 -11.28 3.10
C ILE A 305 -5.47 -12.76 3.34
N ILE A 306 -6.74 -13.09 3.66
CA ILE A 306 -7.09 -14.45 4.08
C ILE A 306 -7.00 -15.40 2.89
N PHE A 307 -7.66 -15.13 1.75
CA PHE A 307 -7.56 -15.97 0.55
C PHE A 307 -6.21 -15.90 -0.16
N HIS A 308 -5.30 -15.02 0.26
CA HIS A 308 -3.90 -15.13 -0.16
C HIS A 308 -3.17 -16.24 0.59
N GLN A 309 -3.48 -16.44 1.87
CA GLN A 309 -2.79 -17.39 2.76
C GLN A 309 -3.46 -18.75 2.82
N TYR A 310 -4.79 -18.82 2.71
CA TYR A 310 -5.59 -20.03 2.89
C TYR A 310 -6.41 -20.32 1.63
N ASP A 311 -6.47 -21.60 1.25
CA ASP A 311 -7.30 -22.09 0.14
C ASP A 311 -8.78 -22.24 0.52
N GLU A 312 -9.10 -22.18 1.83
CA GLU A 312 -10.44 -22.36 2.37
C GLU A 312 -10.66 -21.45 3.58
N LEU A 313 -11.85 -20.84 3.65
CA LEU A 313 -12.31 -20.03 4.78
C LEU A 313 -13.55 -20.67 5.39
N ILE A 314 -13.50 -21.03 6.67
CA ILE A 314 -14.63 -21.61 7.40
C ILE A 314 -15.27 -20.54 8.28
N VAL A 315 -16.49 -20.14 7.94
CA VAL A 315 -17.31 -19.25 8.77
C VAL A 315 -18.04 -20.07 9.83
N GLU A 316 -17.62 -19.91 11.07
CA GLU A 316 -18.22 -20.59 12.21
C GLU A 316 -19.54 -19.91 12.61
N ARG A 317 -20.63 -20.68 12.67
CA ARG A 317 -21.97 -20.19 13.03
C ARG A 317 -22.70 -21.19 13.97
N PRO A 318 -23.54 -20.68 14.88
CA PRO A 318 -24.41 -21.54 15.67
C PRO A 318 -25.32 -22.42 14.79
N SER A 319 -25.58 -23.65 15.22
CA SER A 319 -26.43 -24.62 14.48
C SER A 319 -27.83 -24.07 14.15
N LYS A 320 -28.40 -23.21 15.01
CA LYS A 320 -29.69 -22.53 14.76
C LYS A 320 -29.69 -21.59 13.55
N TYR A 321 -28.51 -21.20 13.06
CA TYR A 321 -28.34 -20.39 11.85
C TYR A 321 -27.72 -21.18 10.68
N GLY A 322 -27.83 -22.51 10.72
CA GLY A 322 -27.37 -23.43 9.67
C GLY A 322 -25.98 -24.02 9.89
N GLY A 323 -25.29 -23.72 11.01
CA GLY A 323 -23.97 -24.27 11.31
C GLY A 323 -22.85 -23.65 10.45
N ASN A 324 -21.66 -24.24 10.53
CA ASN A 324 -20.48 -23.77 9.82
C ASN A 324 -20.65 -23.90 8.31
N VAL A 325 -20.08 -22.90 7.57
CA VAL A 325 -20.04 -22.89 6.11
C VAL A 325 -18.62 -22.65 5.65
N SER A 326 -18.19 -23.42 4.64
CA SER A 326 -16.87 -23.33 4.03
C SER A 326 -16.95 -22.64 2.68
N TYR A 327 -15.96 -21.79 2.38
CA TYR A 327 -15.80 -21.06 1.13
C TYR A 327 -14.40 -21.29 0.59
N ARG A 328 -14.30 -21.58 -0.72
CA ARG A 328 -13.02 -21.78 -1.42
C ARG A 328 -12.64 -20.62 -2.32
N SER A 329 -13.50 -19.63 -2.43
CA SER A 329 -13.22 -18.41 -3.18
C SER A 329 -13.87 -17.18 -2.55
N TYR A 330 -13.29 -16.02 -2.83
CA TYR A 330 -13.87 -14.75 -2.44
C TYR A 330 -15.25 -14.52 -3.08
N ASP A 331 -15.45 -14.96 -4.32
CA ASP A 331 -16.70 -14.73 -5.04
C ASP A 331 -17.87 -15.50 -4.43
N GLU A 332 -17.63 -16.70 -3.89
CA GLU A 332 -18.62 -17.48 -3.16
C GLU A 332 -19.08 -16.75 -1.89
N ILE A 333 -18.13 -16.32 -1.04
CA ILE A 333 -18.46 -15.65 0.22
C ILE A 333 -19.09 -14.27 -0.04
N LYS A 334 -18.62 -13.52 -1.04
CA LYS A 334 -19.20 -12.25 -1.47
C LYS A 334 -20.67 -12.43 -1.87
N LYS A 335 -20.98 -13.41 -2.72
CA LYS A 335 -22.35 -13.72 -3.16
C LYS A 335 -23.26 -14.03 -2.01
N ASP A 336 -22.83 -14.90 -1.08
CA ASP A 336 -23.65 -15.28 0.07
C ASP A 336 -23.81 -14.13 1.08
N TYR A 337 -22.81 -13.25 1.21
CA TYR A 337 -22.92 -12.04 2.01
C TYR A 337 -23.94 -11.04 1.41
N GLU A 338 -23.89 -10.78 0.11
CA GLU A 338 -24.85 -9.92 -0.61
C GLU A 338 -26.29 -10.46 -0.55
N GLN A 339 -26.45 -11.79 -0.45
CA GLN A 339 -27.73 -12.44 -0.25
C GLN A 339 -28.17 -12.53 1.23
N ASN A 340 -27.46 -11.87 2.15
CA ASN A 340 -27.73 -11.90 3.60
C ASN A 340 -27.70 -13.29 4.24
N LYS A 341 -27.00 -14.26 3.64
CA LYS A 341 -26.82 -15.60 4.21
C LYS A 341 -25.76 -15.66 5.29
N ILE A 342 -24.86 -14.65 5.32
CA ILE A 342 -23.81 -14.49 6.33
C ILE A 342 -24.05 -13.20 7.08
N HIS A 343 -24.16 -13.29 8.41
CA HIS A 343 -24.31 -12.11 9.24
C HIS A 343 -22.96 -11.41 9.45
N PRO A 344 -22.87 -10.05 9.44
CA PRO A 344 -21.62 -9.30 9.68
C PRO A 344 -20.87 -9.73 10.93
N LYS A 345 -21.56 -10.09 12.00
CA LYS A 345 -20.95 -10.55 13.26
C LYS A 345 -20.15 -11.84 13.08
N ASP A 346 -20.69 -12.82 12.36
CA ASP A 346 -20.02 -14.11 12.12
C ASP A 346 -18.81 -13.90 11.19
N LEU A 347 -18.97 -13.05 10.18
CA LEU A 347 -17.89 -12.67 9.27
C LEU A 347 -16.73 -11.98 10.00
N LYS A 348 -17.03 -11.00 10.86
CA LYS A 348 -16.05 -10.29 11.69
C LYS A 348 -15.30 -11.21 12.65
N LEU A 349 -16.02 -12.09 13.33
CA LEU A 349 -15.43 -13.07 14.24
C LEU A 349 -14.44 -13.98 13.49
N THR A 350 -14.88 -14.53 12.37
CA THR A 350 -14.04 -15.36 11.50
C THR A 350 -12.81 -14.60 11.02
N THR A 351 -12.99 -13.37 10.51
CA THR A 351 -11.88 -12.53 10.01
C THR A 351 -10.86 -12.26 11.11
N SER A 352 -11.29 -11.95 12.34
CA SER A 352 -10.36 -11.67 13.44
C SER A 352 -9.54 -12.90 13.83
N LYS A 353 -10.13 -14.10 13.80
CA LYS A 353 -9.45 -15.37 14.08
C LYS A 353 -8.33 -15.64 13.06
N TYR A 354 -8.66 -15.63 11.77
CA TYR A 354 -7.67 -15.85 10.71
C TYR A 354 -6.58 -14.77 10.68
N LEU A 355 -6.93 -13.51 10.95
CA LEU A 355 -5.94 -12.44 11.07
C LEU A 355 -4.97 -12.67 12.22
N ASN A 356 -5.46 -13.10 13.38
CA ASN A 356 -4.61 -13.41 14.52
C ASN A 356 -3.65 -14.57 14.19
N GLU A 357 -4.10 -15.60 13.50
CA GLU A 357 -3.25 -16.71 13.05
C GLU A 357 -2.13 -16.24 12.09
N ILE A 358 -2.43 -15.30 11.17
CA ILE A 358 -1.44 -14.72 10.24
C ILE A 358 -0.45 -13.81 10.99
N ILE A 359 -0.93 -13.03 11.95
CA ILE A 359 -0.13 -12.00 12.62
C ILE A 359 0.70 -12.57 13.78
N SER A 360 0.21 -13.61 14.49
CA SER A 360 0.88 -14.09 15.71
C SER A 360 2.35 -14.45 15.51
N PRO A 361 2.81 -15.14 14.44
CA PRO A 361 4.21 -15.47 14.27
C PRO A 361 5.12 -14.22 14.17
N ILE A 362 4.67 -13.20 13.44
CA ILE A 362 5.43 -11.94 13.29
C ILE A 362 5.37 -11.10 14.57
N ARG A 363 4.22 -11.05 15.25
CA ARG A 363 4.07 -10.38 16.54
C ARG A 363 5.03 -10.97 17.57
N ASP A 364 5.08 -12.29 17.69
CA ASP A 364 5.94 -12.99 18.63
C ASP A 364 7.42 -12.77 18.29
N TYR A 365 7.78 -12.79 17.01
CA TYR A 365 9.13 -12.49 16.58
C TYR A 365 9.55 -11.05 16.90
N LEU A 366 8.63 -10.08 16.77
CA LEU A 366 8.89 -8.66 16.98
C LEU A 366 8.69 -8.19 18.42
N HIS A 367 8.22 -9.02 19.34
CA HIS A 367 7.81 -8.65 20.69
C HIS A 367 8.86 -7.80 21.45
N ASN A 368 10.16 -8.16 21.31
CA ASN A 368 11.26 -7.42 21.97
C ASN A 368 12.13 -6.66 20.95
N LYS A 369 11.59 -6.29 19.78
CA LYS A 369 12.35 -5.62 18.72
C LYS A 369 11.72 -4.29 18.29
N LEU A 370 10.60 -3.93 18.91
CA LEU A 370 10.01 -2.62 18.74
C LEU A 370 10.90 -1.60 19.46
N PRO A 371 11.27 -0.50 18.80
CA PRO A 371 11.99 0.59 19.44
C PRO A 371 11.26 1.14 20.66
N ASP A 372 11.99 1.46 21.73
CA ASP A 372 11.40 2.04 22.97
C ASP A 372 10.63 3.33 22.67
N SER A 373 11.12 4.10 21.72
CA SER A 373 10.46 5.31 21.19
C SER A 373 9.10 5.08 20.54
N MET A 374 8.72 3.82 20.29
CA MET A 374 7.45 3.41 19.68
C MET A 374 6.54 2.64 20.65
N LEU A 375 6.99 2.37 21.87
CA LEU A 375 6.16 1.78 22.91
C LEU A 375 5.16 2.81 23.43
#